data_ff798be68ccc52469b41b5233f555cfd
#
_entry.id   ff798be68ccc52469b41b5233f555cfd
#
_cell.length_a   1.000
_cell.length_b   1.000
_cell.length_c   1.000
_cell.angle_alpha   90.00
_cell.angle_beta   90.00
_cell.angle_gamma   90.00
#
_symmetry.space_group_name_H-M   'P 1'
#
loop_
_entity.id
_entity.type
_entity.pdbx_description
1 polymer ?
#
loop_
_entity_poly.entity_id
_entity_poly.type
_entity_poly.pdbx_seq_one_letter_code
_entity_poly.pdbx_strand_id
1 'polypeptide(L)'
;GVDIACPAQEYDAPDETFDTIISCECWEHNPFYEESIQNAIRMLKSGGLFMFTCATTGRPVHGVAYLEEECSNQYDNWKTLPNVKKEGWDNDYYKNITEEDVRKAINVDEIFSSYEFEVEENHCDLYFWGIKK
;
A
#
# COMPACT_ATOMS: atom_id res chain seq x y z
N GLY A 1 -0.57 -1.31 -18.73
CA GLY A 1 -0.99 -2.52 -18.01
C GLY A 1 0.01 -2.88 -16.92
N VAL A 2 -0.37 -3.78 -16.04
CA VAL A 2 0.52 -4.35 -15.03
C VAL A 2 1.03 -5.71 -15.52
N ASP A 3 2.25 -6.10 -15.12
CA ASP A 3 2.84 -7.37 -15.52
C ASP A 3 2.17 -8.54 -14.77
N ILE A 4 1.82 -8.33 -13.50
CA ILE A 4 1.16 -9.31 -12.65
C ILE A 4 -0.04 -8.64 -11.97
N ALA A 5 -1.24 -9.17 -12.20
CA ALA A 5 -2.47 -8.69 -11.58
C ALA A 5 -2.83 -9.61 -10.40
N CYS A 6 -2.37 -9.26 -9.21
CA CYS A 6 -2.75 -9.93 -7.95
C CYS A 6 -2.72 -8.93 -6.79
N PRO A 7 -3.45 -9.21 -5.70
CA PRO A 7 -3.33 -8.44 -4.47
C PRO A 7 -1.91 -8.51 -3.90
N ALA A 8 -1.40 -7.38 -3.38
CA ALA A 8 -0.02 -7.28 -2.92
C ALA A 8 0.32 -8.27 -1.78
N GLN A 9 -0.63 -8.53 -0.88
CA GLN A 9 -0.47 -9.50 0.20
C GLN A 9 -0.38 -10.97 -0.28
N GLU A 10 -0.78 -11.23 -1.53
CA GLU A 10 -0.81 -12.59 -2.12
C GLU A 10 0.27 -12.83 -3.14
N TYR A 11 1.01 -11.78 -3.50
CA TYR A 11 2.10 -11.94 -4.44
C TYR A 11 3.19 -12.83 -3.84
N ASP A 12 3.40 -13.98 -4.49
CA ASP A 12 4.30 -15.02 -4.00
C ASP A 12 5.63 -15.01 -4.78
N ALA A 13 6.51 -14.07 -4.43
CA ALA A 13 7.92 -14.16 -4.80
C ALA A 13 8.73 -14.71 -3.62
N PRO A 14 9.89 -15.36 -3.86
CA PRO A 14 10.78 -15.78 -2.80
C PRO A 14 11.19 -14.63 -1.87
N ASP A 15 11.59 -14.97 -0.64
CA ASP A 15 12.17 -14.00 0.29
C ASP A 15 13.39 -13.33 -0.35
N GLU A 16 13.63 -12.07 -0.02
CA GLU A 16 14.80 -11.32 -0.47
C GLU A 16 15.03 -11.32 -1.99
N THR A 17 13.93 -11.20 -2.75
CA THR A 17 13.98 -11.16 -4.23
C THR A 17 14.35 -9.78 -4.77
N PHE A 18 13.81 -8.72 -4.17
CA PHE A 18 13.86 -7.36 -4.73
C PHE A 18 14.87 -6.46 -4.03
N ASP A 19 15.59 -5.68 -4.80
CA ASP A 19 16.50 -4.65 -4.28
C ASP A 19 15.73 -3.37 -3.88
N THR A 20 14.60 -3.13 -4.52
CA THR A 20 13.74 -1.98 -4.26
C THR A 20 12.27 -2.36 -4.42
N ILE A 21 11.45 -1.92 -3.47
CA ILE A 21 9.98 -2.03 -3.55
C ILE A 21 9.40 -0.64 -3.34
N ILE A 22 8.51 -0.23 -4.25
CA ILE A 22 7.83 1.05 -4.21
C ILE A 22 6.32 0.84 -4.29
N SER A 23 5.58 1.54 -3.44
CA SER A 23 4.12 1.60 -3.47
C SER A 23 3.67 3.06 -3.45
N CYS A 24 2.79 3.45 -4.36
CA CYS A 24 2.27 4.81 -4.43
C CYS A 24 0.75 4.79 -4.38
N GLU A 25 0.16 5.53 -3.41
CA GLU A 25 -1.29 5.74 -3.29
C GLU A 25 -2.09 4.41 -3.37
N CYS A 26 -1.71 3.45 -2.55
CA CYS A 26 -2.29 2.11 -2.59
C CYS A 26 -2.85 1.66 -1.23
N TRP A 27 -2.14 1.95 -0.15
CA TRP A 27 -2.46 1.37 1.17
C TRP A 27 -3.80 1.86 1.71
N GLU A 28 -4.20 3.09 1.44
CA GLU A 28 -5.48 3.67 1.84
C GLU A 28 -6.69 2.95 1.24
N HIS A 29 -6.50 2.28 0.10
CA HIS A 29 -7.53 1.51 -0.60
C HIS A 29 -7.45 0.01 -0.36
N ASN A 30 -6.46 -0.45 0.41
CA ASN A 30 -6.23 -1.86 0.65
C ASN A 30 -6.59 -2.25 2.09
N PRO A 31 -7.69 -2.99 2.34
CA PRO A 31 -8.06 -3.45 3.68
C PRO A 31 -7.03 -4.39 4.31
N PHE A 32 -6.12 -4.95 3.50
CA PHE A 32 -5.02 -5.83 3.90
C PHE A 32 -3.66 -5.12 3.81
N TYR A 33 -3.63 -3.80 4.05
CA TYR A 33 -2.39 -3.02 3.94
C TYR A 33 -1.28 -3.51 4.89
N GLU A 34 -1.65 -4.00 6.08
CA GLU A 34 -0.69 -4.53 7.06
C GLU A 34 0.03 -5.75 6.51
N GLU A 35 -0.73 -6.75 6.01
CA GLU A 35 -0.19 -7.94 5.39
C GLU A 35 0.59 -7.62 4.10
N SER A 36 0.15 -6.63 3.35
CA SER A 36 0.85 -6.19 2.13
C SER A 36 2.21 -5.57 2.45
N ILE A 37 2.30 -4.73 3.47
CA ILE A 37 3.57 -4.16 3.96
C ILE A 37 4.49 -5.29 4.46
N GLN A 38 3.98 -6.21 5.26
CA GLN A 38 4.75 -7.34 5.76
C GLN A 38 5.28 -8.22 4.63
N ASN A 39 4.44 -8.50 3.63
CA ASN A 39 4.84 -9.28 2.46
C ASN A 39 5.90 -8.55 1.60
N ALA A 40 5.75 -7.24 1.41
CA ALA A 40 6.75 -6.43 0.73
C ALA A 40 8.12 -6.50 1.44
N ILE A 41 8.12 -6.37 2.76
CA ILE A 41 9.35 -6.45 3.56
C ILE A 41 9.99 -7.84 3.50
N ARG A 42 9.18 -8.91 3.49
CA ARG A 42 9.68 -10.29 3.31
C ARG A 42 10.44 -10.43 2.00
N MET A 43 9.88 -9.90 0.92
CA MET A 43 10.46 -9.99 -0.42
C MET A 43 11.64 -9.03 -0.66
N LEU A 44 11.80 -8.00 0.18
CA LEU A 44 12.89 -7.04 0.08
C LEU A 44 14.18 -7.64 0.59
N LYS A 45 15.27 -7.49 -0.14
CA LYS A 45 16.61 -7.91 0.28
C LYS A 45 17.12 -7.11 1.48
N SER A 46 18.03 -7.69 2.23
CA SER A 46 18.89 -6.94 3.17
C SER A 46 19.65 -5.85 2.41
N GLY A 47 19.68 -4.62 2.94
CA GLY A 47 20.21 -3.44 2.25
C GLY A 47 19.29 -2.85 1.19
N GLY A 48 18.14 -3.46 0.91
CA GLY A 48 17.17 -2.99 -0.07
C GLY A 48 16.35 -1.79 0.41
N LEU A 49 15.84 -1.02 -0.55
CA LEU A 49 15.00 0.15 -0.32
C LEU A 49 13.52 -0.22 -0.36
N PHE A 50 12.79 0.10 0.71
CA PHE A 50 11.33 0.15 0.71
C PHE A 50 10.87 1.61 0.78
N MET A 51 9.96 2.01 -0.10
CA MET A 51 9.33 3.32 -0.02
C MET A 51 7.87 3.26 -0.43
N PHE A 52 7.06 4.13 0.19
CA PHE A 52 5.67 4.28 -0.20
C PHE A 52 5.16 5.69 0.04
N THR A 53 4.08 6.02 -0.66
CA THR A 53 3.19 7.15 -0.37
C THR A 53 1.77 6.64 -0.21
N CYS A 54 0.99 7.26 0.66
CA CYS A 54 -0.43 6.98 0.82
C CYS A 54 -1.14 8.15 1.48
N ALA A 55 -2.45 8.21 1.30
CA ALA A 55 -3.27 9.22 1.96
C ALA A 55 -3.23 9.06 3.48
N THR A 56 -3.07 10.20 4.19
CA THR A 56 -3.05 10.27 5.65
C THR A 56 -4.08 11.26 6.19
N THR A 57 -3.99 11.53 7.48
CA THR A 57 -4.94 12.39 8.22
C THR A 57 -5.19 13.71 7.50
N GLY A 58 -6.46 14.01 7.26
CA GLY A 58 -6.89 15.22 6.56
C GLY A 58 -7.27 15.00 5.09
N ARG A 59 -6.81 13.90 4.49
CA ARG A 59 -7.19 13.58 3.10
C ARG A 59 -8.67 13.22 3.02
N PRO A 60 -9.45 13.87 2.13
CA PRO A 60 -10.82 13.47 1.85
C PRO A 60 -10.91 12.04 1.31
N VAL A 61 -11.96 11.33 1.69
CA VAL A 61 -12.26 9.99 1.13
C VAL A 61 -12.39 10.10 -0.39
N HIS A 62 -11.74 9.19 -1.10
CA HIS A 62 -11.75 9.13 -2.57
C HIS A 62 -11.56 7.69 -3.05
N GLY A 63 -11.75 7.45 -4.35
CA GLY A 63 -11.52 6.14 -4.96
C GLY A 63 -12.44 5.03 -4.41
N VAL A 64 -13.63 5.38 -3.92
CA VAL A 64 -14.64 4.45 -3.42
C VAL A 64 -15.87 4.49 -4.31
N ALA A 65 -16.52 3.34 -4.51
CA ALA A 65 -17.57 3.17 -5.52
C ALA A 65 -18.76 4.14 -5.34
N TYR A 66 -19.12 4.46 -4.11
CA TYR A 66 -20.26 5.35 -3.84
C TYR A 66 -19.99 6.84 -4.12
N LEU A 67 -18.70 7.24 -4.22
CA LEU A 67 -18.32 8.59 -4.63
C LEU A 67 -18.12 8.71 -6.14
N GLU A 68 -17.99 7.60 -6.84
CA GLU A 68 -17.62 7.53 -8.26
C GLU A 68 -18.80 7.36 -9.19
N GLU A 69 -20.05 7.43 -8.71
CA GLU A 69 -21.24 7.39 -9.58
C GLU A 69 -21.20 8.49 -10.67
N GLU A 70 -20.47 9.58 -10.43
CA GLU A 70 -20.24 10.65 -11.41
C GLU A 70 -18.96 10.44 -12.27
N CYS A 71 -18.04 9.55 -11.85
CA CYS A 71 -16.76 9.25 -12.54
C CYS A 71 -16.66 7.82 -13.06
N SER A 72 -17.75 7.08 -13.11
CA SER A 72 -17.82 5.62 -13.26
C SER A 72 -17.19 5.02 -14.53
N ASN A 73 -16.82 5.83 -15.52
CA ASN A 73 -16.40 5.32 -16.82
C ASN A 73 -14.92 4.91 -16.93
N GLN A 74 -14.09 5.19 -15.91
CA GLN A 74 -12.65 4.87 -15.98
C GLN A 74 -12.25 3.60 -15.21
N TYR A 75 -13.07 3.11 -14.28
CA TYR A 75 -12.70 2.03 -13.35
C TYR A 75 -13.49 0.74 -13.48
N ASP A 76 -14.42 0.62 -14.41
CA ASP A 76 -15.23 -0.60 -14.61
C ASP A 76 -14.39 -1.84 -14.95
N ASN A 77 -13.18 -1.65 -15.48
CA ASN A 77 -12.34 -2.78 -15.91
C ASN A 77 -11.70 -3.56 -14.74
N TRP A 78 -11.49 -2.95 -13.58
CA TRP A 78 -10.88 -3.65 -12.45
C TRP A 78 -11.87 -4.54 -11.67
N LYS A 79 -13.15 -4.24 -11.71
CA LYS A 79 -14.22 -5.12 -11.19
C LYS A 79 -14.27 -6.48 -11.88
N THR A 80 -13.66 -6.61 -13.04
CA THR A 80 -13.63 -7.81 -13.87
C THR A 80 -12.30 -8.55 -13.84
N LEU A 81 -11.29 -8.05 -13.13
CA LEU A 81 -10.01 -8.75 -12.99
C LEU A 81 -10.22 -10.01 -12.13
N PRO A 82 -9.82 -11.19 -12.65
CA PRO A 82 -10.17 -12.49 -12.06
C PRO A 82 -9.67 -12.67 -10.62
N ASN A 83 -8.65 -11.95 -10.20
CA ASN A 83 -7.99 -12.10 -8.91
C ASN A 83 -8.34 -11.03 -7.86
N VAL A 84 -9.27 -10.12 -8.17
CA VAL A 84 -9.64 -8.99 -7.29
C VAL A 84 -10.84 -9.31 -6.40
N LYS A 85 -11.50 -10.46 -6.61
CA LYS A 85 -12.65 -10.90 -5.79
C LYS A 85 -12.21 -11.87 -4.72
N LYS A 86 -11.61 -11.36 -3.64
CA LYS A 86 -11.55 -12.10 -2.38
C LYS A 86 -12.70 -11.72 -1.47
N GLU A 87 -13.18 -12.72 -0.70
CA GLU A 87 -14.08 -12.49 0.42
C GLU A 87 -13.45 -11.49 1.37
N GLY A 88 -14.14 -10.35 1.61
CA GLY A 88 -13.64 -9.24 2.42
C GLY A 88 -12.90 -8.13 1.65
N TRP A 89 -12.72 -8.24 0.34
CA TRP A 89 -12.29 -7.13 -0.49
C TRP A 89 -13.50 -6.32 -0.93
N ASP A 90 -13.59 -5.11 -0.39
CA ASP A 90 -14.67 -4.18 -0.66
C ASP A 90 -14.10 -2.96 -1.40
N ASN A 91 -14.72 -2.61 -2.53
CA ASN A 91 -14.38 -1.40 -3.30
C ASN A 91 -14.67 -0.11 -2.54
N ASP A 92 -15.44 -0.22 -1.47
CA ASP A 92 -15.81 0.90 -0.62
C ASP A 92 -14.84 1.10 0.55
N TYR A 93 -13.76 0.29 0.63
CA TYR A 93 -12.75 0.46 1.65
C TYR A 93 -11.88 1.68 1.38
N TYR A 94 -11.80 2.53 2.40
CA TYR A 94 -10.87 3.64 2.46
C TYR A 94 -10.45 3.90 3.91
N LYS A 95 -9.16 4.12 4.11
CA LYS A 95 -8.62 4.51 5.41
C LYS A 95 -7.40 5.41 5.24
N ASN A 96 -7.40 6.59 5.84
CA ASN A 96 -6.19 7.38 5.99
C ASN A 96 -5.18 6.61 6.86
N ILE A 97 -4.01 6.35 6.32
CA ILE A 97 -2.94 5.58 6.98
C ILE A 97 -2.00 6.56 7.71
N THR A 98 -1.71 6.27 8.95
CA THR A 98 -0.79 7.07 9.77
C THR A 98 0.51 6.33 10.03
N GLU A 99 1.55 7.06 10.49
CA GLU A 99 2.79 6.44 11.00
C GLU A 99 2.49 5.40 12.09
N GLU A 100 1.52 5.69 12.98
CA GLU A 100 1.12 4.76 14.04
C GLU A 100 0.56 3.45 13.46
N ASP A 101 -0.23 3.52 12.39
CA ASP A 101 -0.76 2.33 11.71
C ASP A 101 0.38 1.48 11.13
N VAL A 102 1.36 2.12 10.49
CA VAL A 102 2.54 1.40 9.97
C VAL A 102 3.35 0.77 11.10
N ARG A 103 3.56 1.47 12.21
CA ARG A 103 4.27 0.94 13.38
C ARG A 103 3.53 -0.18 14.10
N LYS A 104 2.21 -0.27 13.95
CA LYS A 104 1.43 -1.44 14.41
C LYS A 104 1.61 -2.63 13.49
N ALA A 105 1.70 -2.41 12.18
CA ALA A 105 1.88 -3.48 11.20
C ALA A 105 3.27 -4.12 11.28
N ILE A 106 4.31 -3.30 11.56
CA ILE A 106 5.72 -3.73 11.56
C ILE A 106 6.53 -3.01 12.65
N ASN A 107 7.57 -3.67 13.15
CA ASN A 107 8.56 -3.03 14.01
C ASN A 107 9.64 -2.33 13.14
N VAL A 108 9.39 -1.06 12.81
CA VAL A 108 10.25 -0.26 11.92
C VAL A 108 11.70 -0.21 12.44
N ASP A 109 11.88 -0.04 13.76
CA ASP A 109 13.20 0.09 14.39
C ASP A 109 14.01 -1.21 14.34
N GLU A 110 13.36 -2.36 14.32
CA GLU A 110 14.04 -3.65 14.17
C GLU A 110 14.36 -3.97 12.71
N ILE A 111 13.48 -3.58 11.78
CA ILE A 111 13.56 -3.96 10.37
C ILE A 111 14.52 -3.06 9.60
N PHE A 112 14.49 -1.75 9.84
CA PHE A 112 15.25 -0.80 9.03
C PHE A 112 16.48 -0.27 9.76
N SER A 113 17.58 -0.14 9.03
CA SER A 113 18.84 0.45 9.51
C SER A 113 18.79 1.97 9.48
N SER A 114 18.04 2.53 8.54
CA SER A 114 17.69 3.94 8.42
C SER A 114 16.32 4.05 7.78
N TYR A 115 15.54 5.00 8.22
CA TYR A 115 14.20 5.26 7.68
C TYR A 115 13.73 6.66 8.04
N GLU A 116 12.70 7.13 7.36
CA GLU A 116 12.04 8.40 7.65
C GLU A 116 10.55 8.31 7.31
N PHE A 117 9.74 8.98 8.13
CA PHE A 117 8.35 9.31 7.86
C PHE A 117 8.24 10.82 7.65
N GLU A 118 7.52 11.22 6.63
CA GLU A 118 7.22 12.62 6.35
C GLU A 118 5.73 12.76 6.00
N VAL A 119 5.08 13.80 6.52
CA VAL A 119 3.71 14.15 6.14
C VAL A 119 3.74 15.41 5.28
N GLU A 120 3.26 15.29 4.05
CA GLU A 120 3.03 16.41 3.16
C GLU A 120 1.63 17.01 3.45
N GLU A 121 1.61 18.18 4.11
CA GLU A 121 0.39 18.75 4.68
C GLU A 121 -0.60 19.28 3.63
N ASN A 122 -0.14 19.76 2.46
CA ASN A 122 -1.02 20.35 1.45
C ASN A 122 -1.91 19.30 0.77
N HIS A 123 -1.38 18.09 0.57
CA HIS A 123 -2.10 16.98 -0.05
C HIS A 123 -2.54 15.93 0.98
N CYS A 124 -2.09 16.04 2.23
CA CYS A 124 -2.35 15.08 3.30
C CYS A 124 -1.86 13.67 2.93
N ASP A 125 -0.60 13.58 2.50
CA ASP A 125 0.05 12.32 2.14
C ASP A 125 1.13 11.97 3.15
N LEU A 126 1.21 10.68 3.50
CA LEU A 126 2.29 10.10 4.29
C LEU A 126 3.33 9.51 3.33
N TYR A 127 4.57 9.97 3.48
CA TYR A 127 5.73 9.43 2.78
C TYR A 127 6.56 8.60 3.73
N PHE A 128 7.05 7.48 3.26
CA PHE A 128 7.97 6.64 3.99
C PHE A 128 9.07 6.14 3.06
N TRP A 129 10.29 6.10 3.58
CA TRP A 129 11.36 5.30 3.01
C TRP A 129 12.15 4.60 4.12
N GLY A 130 12.72 3.42 3.83
CA GLY A 130 13.57 2.70 4.76
C GLY A 130 14.52 1.75 4.05
N ILE A 131 15.71 1.60 4.62
CA ILE A 131 16.72 0.62 4.18
C ILE A 131 16.67 -0.58 5.12
N LYS A 132 16.30 -1.75 4.60
CA LYS A 132 16.22 -2.99 5.38
C LYS A 132 17.61 -3.38 5.91
N LYS A 133 17.68 -3.84 7.16
CA LYS A 133 18.92 -4.38 7.77
C LYS A 133 19.39 -5.63 7.08
#